data_7ac2918166a62e26870864b2a6a15ce4
#
_entry.id   7ac2918166a62e26870864b2a6a15ce4
#
_cell.length_a   1.000
_cell.length_b   1.000
_cell.length_c   1.000
_cell.angle_alpha   90.00
_cell.angle_beta   90.00
_cell.angle_gamma   90.00
#
_symmetry.space_group_name_H-M   'P 1'
#
loop_
_entity.id
_entity.type
_entity.pdbx_description
1 polymer ?
#
loop_
_entity_poly.entity_id
_entity_poly.type
_entity_poly.pdbx_seq_one_letter_code
_entity_poly.pdbx_strand_id
1 'polypeptide(L)' 'MANILAVDDNIELCKLIRTALERDGHRVETRLSGAELTEQLCHWADCILLDVMMPGEDGFAVCR' A
#
# COMPACT_ATOMS: atom_id res chain seq x y z
N MET A 1 12.30 9.74 -3.70
CA MET A 1 10.91 9.50 -4.12
C MET A 1 10.69 8.04 -4.42
N ALA A 2 9.70 7.44 -3.83
CA ALA A 2 9.37 6.04 -4.08
C ALA A 2 7.93 5.91 -4.54
N ASN A 3 7.66 4.87 -5.30
CA ASN A 3 6.31 4.49 -5.66
C ASN A 3 5.84 3.47 -4.61
N ILE A 4 4.82 3.83 -3.88
CA ILE A 4 4.33 3.02 -2.76
C ILE A 4 2.91 2.56 -3.03
N LEU A 5 2.68 1.27 -2.84
CA LEU A 5 1.36 0.67 -2.95
C LEU A 5 0.92 0.23 -1.57
N ALA A 6 -0.19 0.78 -1.10
CA ALA A 6 -0.74 0.41 0.19
C ALA A 6 -2.04 -0.38 -0.01
N VAL A 7 -2.14 -1.52 0.62
CA VAL A 7 -3.31 -2.38 0.54
C VAL A 7 -3.91 -2.53 1.94
N ASP A 8 -5.11 -2.02 2.11
CA ASP A 8 -5.80 -2.03 3.40
C ASP A 8 -7.29 -1.90 3.15
N ASP A 9 -8.09 -2.69 3.83
CA ASP A 9 -9.55 -2.62 3.68
C ASP A 9 -10.15 -1.40 4.39
N ASN A 10 -9.36 -0.69 5.19
CA ASN A 10 -9.80 0.51 5.88
C ASN A 10 -9.48 1.75 5.02
N ILE A 11 -10.54 2.31 4.42
CA ILE A 11 -10.40 3.47 3.54
C ILE A 11 -9.76 4.67 4.25
N GLU A 12 -10.12 4.91 5.51
CA GLU A 12 -9.59 6.03 6.25
C GLU A 12 -8.10 5.88 6.51
N LEU A 13 -7.67 4.67 6.82
CA LEU A 13 -6.26 4.39 7.02
C LEU A 13 -5.48 4.56 5.72
N CYS A 14 -6.05 4.12 4.61
CA CYS A 14 -5.44 4.34 3.31
C CYS A 14 -5.24 5.82 3.02
N LYS A 15 -6.22 6.64 3.36
CA LYS A 15 -6.11 8.10 3.18
C LYS A 15 -5.02 8.69 4.05
N LEU A 16 -4.90 8.23 5.29
CA LEU A 16 -3.85 8.71 6.20
C LEU A 16 -2.47 8.34 5.69
N ILE A 17 -2.30 7.11 5.27
CA ILE A 17 -1.04 6.63 4.72
C ILE A 17 -0.67 7.44 3.48
N ARG A 18 -1.62 7.62 2.59
CA ARG A 18 -1.40 8.38 1.37
C ARG A 18 -0.98 9.81 1.67
N THR A 19 -1.71 10.48 2.56
CA THR A 19 -1.42 11.87 2.92
C THR A 19 -0.02 11.99 3.50
N ALA A 20 0.33 11.10 4.43
CA ALA A 20 1.62 11.16 5.09
C ALA A 20 2.77 10.93 4.11
N LEU A 21 2.65 9.93 3.25
CA LEU A 21 3.72 9.57 2.33
C LEU A 21 3.84 10.55 1.17
N GLU A 22 2.72 11.06 0.68
CA GLU A 22 2.76 12.08 -0.37
C GLU A 22 3.38 13.36 0.12
N ARG A 23 3.20 13.69 1.40
CA ARG A 23 3.85 14.84 2.01
C ARG A 23 5.36 14.72 1.95
N ASP A 24 5.88 13.51 2.05
CA ASP A 24 7.31 13.25 1.98
C ASP A 24 7.82 13.13 0.53
N GLY A 25 6.96 13.35 -0.45
CA GLY A 25 7.34 13.34 -1.85
C GLY A 25 7.22 11.99 -2.54
N HIS A 26 6.58 11.02 -1.90
CA HIS A 26 6.37 9.71 -2.51
C HIS A 26 5.10 9.69 -3.35
N ARG A 27 5.05 8.79 -4.31
CA ARG A 27 3.81 8.51 -5.06
C ARG A 27 3.13 7.33 -4.41
N VAL A 28 1.84 7.49 -4.15
CA VAL A 28 1.10 6.47 -3.40
C VAL A 28 -0.16 6.05 -4.16
N GLU A 29 -0.30 4.75 -4.35
CA GLU A 29 -1.54 4.14 -4.79
C GLU A 29 -2.09 3.30 -3.67
N THR A 30 -3.41 3.27 -3.54
CA THR A 30 -4.05 2.48 -2.50
C THR A 30 -5.06 1.53 -3.10
N ARG A 31 -5.19 0.37 -2.48
CA ARG A 31 -6.20 -0.63 -2.87
C ARG A 31 -6.84 -1.17 -1.60
N LEU A 32 -8.06 -1.62 -1.72
CA LEU A 32 -8.82 -2.10 -0.57
C LEU A 32 -8.66 -3.58 -0.31
N SER A 33 -8.16 -4.32 -1.29
CA SER A 33 -7.92 -5.75 -1.11
C SER A 33 -6.83 -6.24 -2.05
N GLY A 34 -6.25 -7.38 -1.72
CA GLY A 34 -5.25 -8.00 -2.57
C GLY A 34 -5.80 -8.42 -3.93
N ALA A 35 -7.11 -8.63 -4.02
CA ALA A 35 -7.75 -9.00 -5.29
C ALA A 35 -7.67 -7.87 -6.32
N GLU A 36 -7.46 -6.65 -5.88
CA GLU A 36 -7.34 -5.50 -6.77
C GLU A 36 -5.92 -5.29 -7.28
N LEU A 37 -4.98 -6.11 -6.83
CA LEU A 37 -3.59 -5.99 -7.27
C LEU A 37 -3.42 -6.55 -8.67
N THR A 38 -2.74 -5.79 -9.50
CA THR A 38 -2.37 -6.25 -10.84
C THR A 38 -0.87 -6.39 -10.90
N GLU A 39 -0.41 -7.18 -11.87
CA GLU A 39 1.01 -7.33 -12.09
C GLU A 39 1.66 -5.99 -12.42
N GLN A 40 0.99 -5.18 -13.22
CA GLN A 40 1.49 -3.85 -13.57
C GLN A 40 1.65 -2.97 -12.35
N LEU A 41 0.67 -3.02 -11.45
CA LEU A 41 0.71 -2.22 -10.23
C LEU A 41 1.84 -2.67 -9.31
N CYS A 42 2.05 -3.97 -9.20
CA CYS A 42 3.14 -4.52 -8.40
C CYS A 42 4.50 -4.14 -8.98
N HIS A 43 4.63 -4.11 -10.30
CA HIS A 43 5.87 -3.69 -10.94
C HIS A 43 6.13 -2.19 -10.76
N TRP A 44 5.06 -1.41 -10.76
CA TRP A 44 5.16 0.03 -10.52
C TRP A 44 5.67 0.35 -9.13
N ALA A 45 5.29 -0.44 -8.14
CA ALA A 45 5.58 -0.16 -6.74
C ALA A 45 7.02 -0.53 -6.38
N ASP A 46 7.70 0.40 -5.71
CA ASP A 46 8.99 0.11 -5.11
C ASP A 46 8.81 -0.54 -3.74
N CYS A 47 7.70 -0.24 -3.10
CA CYS A 47 7.39 -0.76 -1.78
C CYS A 47 5.90 -1.04 -1.68
N ILE A 48 5.53 -2.20 -1.17
CA ILE A 48 4.14 -2.58 -0.99
C ILE A 48 3.88 -2.73 0.51
N LEU A 49 2.95 -1.93 1.01
CA LEU A 49 2.52 -2.01 2.40
C LEU A 49 1.23 -2.82 2.45
N LEU A 50 1.27 -3.95 3.12
CA LEU A 50 0.09 -4.78 3.27
C LEU A 50 -0.43 -4.63 4.69
N ASP A 51 -1.66 -4.17 4.81
CA ASP A 51 -2.32 -4.22 6.11
C ASP A 51 -2.90 -5.59 6.31
N VAL A 52 -2.66 -6.09 7.45
CA VAL A 52 -2.91 -7.46 7.72
C VAL A 52 -3.76 -7.61 8.95
N MET A 53 -4.90 -7.03 8.91
CA MET A 53 -5.99 -7.44 9.77
C MET A 53 -6.62 -8.70 9.21
N MET A 54 -5.93 -9.36 8.30
CA MET A 54 -6.35 -10.66 7.82
C MET A 54 -5.96 -11.73 8.83
N PRO A 55 -6.84 -12.69 9.09
CA PRO A 55 -6.57 -13.71 10.10
C PRO A 55 -5.24 -14.42 9.89
N GLY A 56 -4.42 -14.41 10.94
CA GLY A 56 -3.16 -15.13 10.94
C GLY A 56 -1.95 -14.40 10.43
N GLU A 57 -2.09 -13.12 10.05
CA GLU A 57 -0.96 -12.37 9.54
C GLU A 57 -0.87 -10.99 10.16
N ASP A 58 0.34 -10.58 10.45
CA ASP A 58 0.61 -9.22 10.91
C ASP A 58 0.94 -8.35 9.71
N GLY A 59 0.78 -7.03 9.85
CA GLY A 59 1.13 -6.12 8.79
C GLY A 59 2.59 -6.24 8.40
N PHE A 60 2.86 -6.24 7.11
CA PHE A 60 4.24 -6.25 6.65
C PHE A 60 4.38 -5.44 5.38
N ALA A 61 5.61 -5.05 5.10
CA ALA A 61 5.95 -4.30 3.91
C ALA A 61 6.88 -5.14 3.04
N VAL A 62 6.60 -5.14 1.74
CA VAL A 62 7.46 -5.78 0.76
C VAL A 62 8.06 -4.67 -0.08
N CYS A 63 9.36 -4.50 0.00
CA CYS A 63 10.09 -3.47 -0.72
C CYS A 63 11.08 -4.11 -1.68
N ARG A 64 11.16 -3.51 -2.85
CA ARG A 64 12.09 -3.96 -3.88
C ARG A 64 13.37 -3.16 -3.86
#